data_76dcf231d4d35dc833de77bcd74033d8
#
_entry.id   76dcf231d4d35dc833de77bcd74033d8
#
_cell.length_a   1.000
_cell.length_b   1.000
_cell.length_c   1.000
_cell.angle_alpha   90.00
_cell.angle_beta   90.00
_cell.angle_gamma   90.00
#
_symmetry.space_group_name_H-M   'P 1'
#
loop_
_entity.id
_entity.type
_entity.pdbx_description
1 polymer ?
#
loop_
_entity_poly.entity_id
_entity_poly.type
_entity_poly.pdbx_seq_one_letter_code
_entity_poly.pdbx_strand_id
1 'polypeptide(L)'
;MKKKIFYWSPCLNPVGTVKSTLNSAVSAIQYGERNFDVTLINACGEWDQYLDYFKNNHVKIINFKYKFFKHLPKHGYIQSRFSYIVIFFLCFFPLIKLIKSSKPDFFIAHLITSLPLSIMNLLK
;
A
#
# COMPACT_ATOMS: atom_id res chain seq x y z
N MET A 1 15.40 -18.36 -2.73
CA MET A 1 14.96 -17.24 -1.85
C MET A 1 13.72 -16.59 -2.49
N LYS A 2 12.63 -16.37 -1.75
CA LYS A 2 11.43 -15.75 -2.31
C LYS A 2 11.66 -14.27 -2.56
N LYS A 3 11.20 -13.77 -3.70
CA LYS A 3 11.23 -12.34 -4.03
C LYS A 3 10.12 -11.61 -3.28
N LYS A 4 10.43 -10.47 -2.69
CA LYS A 4 9.50 -9.65 -1.90
C LYS A 4 8.80 -8.65 -2.80
N ILE A 5 7.47 -8.69 -2.83
CA ILE A 5 6.64 -7.72 -3.56
C ILE A 5 5.86 -6.89 -2.55
N PHE A 6 6.00 -5.57 -2.62
CA PHE A 6 5.22 -4.64 -1.82
C PHE A 6 4.21 -3.90 -2.68
N TYR A 7 2.97 -3.83 -2.19
CA TYR A 7 1.89 -3.07 -2.82
C TYR A 7 1.57 -1.83 -1.99
N TRP A 8 1.53 -0.70 -2.67
CA TRP A 8 1.15 0.60 -2.15
C TRP A 8 -0.02 1.16 -2.96
N SER A 9 -1.19 1.27 -2.33
CA SER A 9 -2.40 1.76 -2.96
C SER A 9 -3.31 2.48 -1.94
N PRO A 10 -2.83 3.55 -1.29
CA PRO A 10 -3.59 4.27 -0.29
C PRO A 10 -4.85 4.87 -0.90
N CYS A 11 -6.01 4.58 -0.33
CA CYS A 11 -7.29 5.03 -0.83
C CYS A 11 -8.24 5.34 0.33
N LEU A 12 -8.84 6.52 0.31
CA LEU A 12 -9.84 6.93 1.31
C LEU A 12 -11.22 6.35 1.01
N ASN A 13 -11.51 6.10 -0.27
CA ASN A 13 -12.73 5.43 -0.72
C ASN A 13 -12.33 4.16 -1.48
N PRO A 14 -12.79 2.97 -1.07
CA PRO A 14 -12.53 1.74 -1.80
C PRO A 14 -13.27 1.78 -3.15
N VAL A 15 -12.50 1.99 -4.21
CA VAL A 15 -12.96 1.99 -5.61
C VAL A 15 -12.32 0.84 -6.38
N GLY A 16 -12.54 0.76 -7.67
CA GLY A 16 -12.04 -0.31 -8.53
C GLY A 16 -10.54 -0.62 -8.39
N THR A 17 -9.72 0.39 -8.07
CA THR A 17 -8.28 0.22 -7.84
C THR A 17 -7.98 -0.73 -6.68
N VAL A 18 -8.78 -0.70 -5.60
CA VAL A 18 -8.65 -1.61 -4.46
C VAL A 18 -8.84 -3.05 -4.91
N LYS A 19 -9.90 -3.31 -5.69
CA LYS A 19 -10.20 -4.65 -6.20
C LYS A 19 -9.13 -5.14 -7.19
N SER A 20 -8.64 -4.27 -8.04
CA SER A 20 -7.54 -4.58 -8.97
C SER A 20 -6.26 -4.95 -8.23
N THR A 21 -5.88 -4.17 -7.22
CA THR A 21 -4.70 -4.44 -6.39
C THR A 21 -4.84 -5.75 -5.62
N LEU A 22 -6.03 -6.02 -5.06
CA LEU A 22 -6.34 -7.27 -4.37
C LEU A 22 -6.14 -8.47 -5.29
N ASN A 23 -6.73 -8.43 -6.47
CA ASN A 23 -6.61 -9.51 -7.45
C ASN A 23 -5.15 -9.71 -7.87
N SER A 24 -4.41 -8.64 -8.12
CA SER A 24 -2.99 -8.70 -8.47
C SER A 24 -2.14 -9.33 -7.37
N ALA A 25 -2.35 -8.92 -6.11
CA ALA A 25 -1.61 -9.45 -4.97
C ALA A 25 -1.85 -10.95 -4.74
N VAL A 26 -3.10 -11.38 -4.84
CA VAL A 26 -3.48 -12.80 -4.69
C VAL A 26 -2.98 -13.62 -5.87
N SER A 27 -3.11 -13.12 -7.10
CA SER A 27 -2.61 -13.79 -8.30
C SER A 27 -1.09 -13.97 -8.26
N ALA A 28 -0.34 -12.99 -7.74
CA ALA A 28 1.11 -13.11 -7.59
C ALA A 28 1.50 -14.28 -6.68
N ILE A 29 0.71 -14.60 -5.65
CA ILE A 29 0.95 -15.77 -4.80
C ILE A 29 0.50 -17.06 -5.48
N GLN A 30 -0.70 -17.06 -6.07
CA GLN A 30 -1.30 -18.27 -6.63
C GLN A 30 -0.58 -18.77 -7.88
N TYR A 31 -0.20 -17.85 -8.76
CA TYR A 31 0.42 -18.17 -10.05
C TYR A 31 1.93 -17.92 -10.10
N GLY A 32 2.49 -17.31 -9.07
CA GLY A 32 3.94 -17.03 -8.99
C GLY A 32 4.78 -18.22 -8.52
N GLU A 33 4.27 -19.47 -8.62
CA GLU A 33 4.98 -20.70 -8.26
C GLU A 33 5.62 -20.68 -6.85
N ARG A 34 4.96 -19.99 -5.90
CA ARG A 34 5.44 -19.76 -4.53
C ARG A 34 6.77 -19.00 -4.43
N ASN A 35 7.20 -18.35 -5.51
CA ASN A 35 8.45 -17.57 -5.55
C ASN A 35 8.33 -16.17 -4.94
N PHE A 36 7.10 -15.75 -4.61
CA PHE A 36 6.84 -14.40 -4.11
C PHE A 36 6.38 -14.40 -2.66
N ASP A 37 6.88 -13.42 -1.90
CA ASP A 37 6.41 -13.02 -0.58
C ASP A 37 5.72 -11.66 -0.73
N VAL A 38 4.39 -11.66 -0.70
CA VAL A 38 3.56 -10.49 -1.03
C VAL A 38 3.11 -9.79 0.24
N THR A 39 3.34 -8.49 0.28
CA THR A 39 2.97 -7.61 1.39
C THR A 39 2.16 -6.42 0.89
N LEU A 40 1.00 -6.19 1.49
CA LEU A 40 0.18 -5.00 1.30
C LEU A 40 0.46 -3.99 2.42
N ILE A 41 0.59 -2.72 2.05
CA ILE A 41 0.73 -1.62 3.01
C ILE A 41 -0.64 -0.97 3.18
N ASN A 42 -1.19 -1.08 4.38
CA ASN A 42 -2.46 -0.49 4.77
C ASN A 42 -2.22 0.87 5.43
N ALA A 43 -2.27 1.93 4.66
CA ALA A 43 -1.98 3.28 5.13
C ALA A 43 -3.22 4.00 5.68
N CYS A 44 -4.36 3.87 4.99
CA CYS A 44 -5.59 4.62 5.26
C CYS A 44 -6.71 3.76 5.84
N GLY A 45 -6.52 2.45 5.97
CA GLY A 45 -7.57 1.48 6.30
C GLY A 45 -8.33 0.98 5.06
N GLU A 46 -7.77 1.17 3.87
CA GLU A 46 -8.32 0.73 2.58
C GLU A 46 -8.51 -0.78 2.49
N TRP A 47 -7.76 -1.53 3.27
CA TRP A 47 -7.78 -2.99 3.30
C TRP A 47 -8.55 -3.59 4.48
N ASP A 48 -9.08 -2.76 5.40
CA ASP A 48 -9.69 -3.24 6.65
C ASP A 48 -10.81 -4.26 6.42
N GLN A 49 -11.60 -4.08 5.35
CA GLN A 49 -12.70 -5.00 5.01
C GLN A 49 -12.25 -6.32 4.34
N TYR A 50 -10.99 -6.43 3.95
CA TYR A 50 -10.44 -7.60 3.23
C TYR A 50 -9.39 -8.36 4.05
N LEU A 51 -9.19 -8.03 5.33
CA LEU A 51 -8.12 -8.60 6.15
C LEU A 51 -8.18 -10.13 6.22
N ASP A 52 -9.38 -10.70 6.44
CA ASP A 52 -9.55 -12.15 6.49
C ASP A 52 -9.29 -12.81 5.13
N TYR A 53 -9.72 -12.16 4.04
CA TYR A 53 -9.45 -12.65 2.70
C TYR A 53 -7.96 -12.73 2.40
N PHE A 54 -7.20 -11.69 2.76
CA PHE A 54 -5.75 -11.67 2.57
C PHE A 54 -5.04 -12.70 3.44
N LYS A 55 -5.47 -12.85 4.69
CA LYS A 55 -4.92 -13.85 5.60
C LYS A 55 -5.09 -15.27 5.04
N ASN A 56 -6.27 -15.59 4.53
CA ASN A 56 -6.57 -16.89 3.94
C ASN A 56 -5.76 -17.16 2.65
N ASN A 57 -5.36 -16.12 1.93
CA ASN A 57 -4.53 -16.21 0.73
C ASN A 57 -3.04 -15.97 0.98
N HIS A 58 -2.59 -16.01 2.26
CA HIS A 58 -1.18 -15.84 2.65
C HIS A 58 -0.54 -14.50 2.25
N VAL A 59 -1.35 -13.45 2.06
CA VAL A 59 -0.88 -12.08 1.83
C VAL A 59 -0.58 -11.43 3.17
N LYS A 60 0.62 -10.88 3.34
CA LYS A 60 0.99 -10.12 4.54
C LYS A 60 0.43 -8.72 4.47
N ILE A 61 0.03 -8.18 5.63
CA ILE A 61 -0.47 -6.81 5.73
C ILE A 61 0.35 -6.07 6.78
N ILE A 62 0.83 -4.88 6.40
CA ILE A 62 1.52 -3.94 7.30
C ILE A 62 0.62 -2.72 7.47
N ASN A 63 0.24 -2.42 8.72
CA ASN A 63 -0.61 -1.29 9.06
C ASN A 63 0.24 -0.12 9.58
N PHE A 64 0.04 1.07 9.01
CA PHE A 64 0.63 2.30 9.56
C PHE A 64 -0.21 2.89 10.70
N LYS A 65 -1.43 2.38 10.94
CA LYS A 65 -2.32 2.69 12.09
C LYS A 65 -2.75 4.15 12.20
N TYR A 66 -2.81 4.90 11.13
CA TYR A 66 -3.32 6.27 11.13
C TYR A 66 -4.85 6.29 11.09
N LYS A 67 -5.49 6.01 12.23
CA LYS A 67 -6.97 5.93 12.35
C LYS A 67 -7.67 7.23 11.92
N PHE A 68 -7.05 8.40 12.10
CA PHE A 68 -7.65 9.67 11.76
C PHE A 68 -7.78 9.90 10.23
N PHE A 69 -7.08 9.15 9.39
CA PHE A 69 -7.25 9.24 7.95
C PHE A 69 -8.69 8.98 7.49
N LYS A 70 -9.46 8.21 8.27
CA LYS A 70 -10.89 7.97 8.00
C LYS A 70 -11.72 9.27 8.05
N HIS A 71 -11.25 10.26 8.78
CA HIS A 71 -11.92 11.56 8.94
C HIS A 71 -11.45 12.63 7.95
N LEU A 72 -10.45 12.32 7.12
CA LEU A 72 -10.01 13.24 6.08
C LEU A 72 -11.10 13.46 5.02
N PRO A 73 -11.21 14.67 4.46
CA PRO A 73 -12.19 14.96 3.43
C PRO A 73 -11.95 14.08 2.20
N LYS A 74 -13.02 13.44 1.72
CA LYS A 74 -12.98 12.44 0.65
C LYS A 74 -13.51 12.97 -0.68
N HIS A 75 -14.31 14.03 -0.62
CA HIS A 75 -15.00 14.62 -1.75
C HIS A 75 -14.57 16.06 -1.96
N GLY A 76 -14.69 16.55 -3.18
CA GLY A 76 -14.27 17.89 -3.58
C GLY A 76 -12.82 17.91 -4.12
N TYR A 77 -12.62 18.75 -5.15
CA TYR A 77 -11.35 18.81 -5.89
C TYR A 77 -10.16 19.25 -5.01
N ILE A 78 -10.35 20.29 -4.21
CA ILE A 78 -9.29 20.85 -3.34
C ILE A 78 -9.14 19.99 -2.09
N GLN A 79 -10.26 19.54 -1.50
CA GLN A 79 -10.29 18.81 -0.25
C GLN A 79 -9.64 17.42 -0.38
N SER A 80 -9.90 16.72 -1.48
CA SER A 80 -9.26 15.41 -1.72
C SER A 80 -7.75 15.54 -1.92
N ARG A 81 -7.29 16.61 -2.58
CA ARG A 81 -5.85 16.89 -2.75
C ARG A 81 -5.16 17.17 -1.41
N PHE A 82 -5.80 17.93 -0.54
CA PHE A 82 -5.31 18.16 0.82
C PHE A 82 -5.12 16.83 1.57
N SER A 83 -6.11 15.94 1.49
CA SER A 83 -6.02 14.62 2.11
C SER A 83 -4.84 13.80 1.58
N TYR A 84 -4.59 13.83 0.27
CA TYR A 84 -3.43 13.15 -0.32
C TYR A 84 -2.10 13.75 0.12
N ILE A 85 -2.02 15.07 0.29
CA ILE A 85 -0.82 15.73 0.82
C ILE A 85 -0.55 15.29 2.26
N VAL A 86 -1.58 15.24 3.10
CA VAL A 86 -1.48 14.77 4.49
C VAL A 86 -0.99 13.31 4.53
N ILE A 87 -1.58 12.43 3.72
CA ILE A 87 -1.16 11.02 3.61
C ILE A 87 0.31 10.93 3.16
N PHE A 88 0.69 11.73 2.16
CA PHE A 88 2.06 11.76 1.65
C PHE A 88 3.07 12.05 2.76
N PHE A 89 2.90 13.15 3.50
CA PHE A 89 3.87 13.55 4.52
C PHE A 89 3.89 12.61 5.71
N LEU A 90 2.74 12.15 6.17
CA LEU A 90 2.68 11.27 7.34
C LEU A 90 3.17 9.84 7.06
N CYS A 91 2.98 9.36 5.83
CA CYS A 91 3.49 8.05 5.44
C CYS A 91 4.96 8.07 5.01
N PHE A 92 5.56 9.25 4.81
CA PHE A 92 6.92 9.38 4.27
C PHE A 92 7.96 8.63 5.13
N PHE A 93 8.07 8.97 6.41
CA PHE A 93 9.05 8.34 7.30
C PHE A 93 8.76 6.84 7.57
N PRO A 94 7.52 6.42 7.88
CA PRO A 94 7.20 4.99 8.03
C PRO A 94 7.55 4.19 6.79
N LEU A 95 7.28 4.74 5.60
CA LEU A 95 7.56 4.05 4.35
C LEU A 95 9.06 3.94 4.06
N ILE A 96 9.85 4.99 4.33
CA ILE A 96 11.32 4.93 4.27
C ILE A 96 11.84 3.83 5.18
N LYS A 97 11.42 3.82 6.45
CA LYS A 97 11.86 2.82 7.42
C LYS A 97 11.52 1.40 6.95
N LEU A 98 10.32 1.21 6.42
CA LEU A 98 9.86 -0.06 5.91
C LEU A 98 10.69 -0.52 4.71
N ILE A 99 10.92 0.33 3.71
CA ILE A 99 11.70 0.00 2.51
C ILE A 99 13.14 -0.33 2.89
N LYS A 100 13.77 0.47 3.75
CA LYS A 100 15.15 0.23 4.22
C LYS A 100 15.30 -1.09 4.96
N SER A 101 14.35 -1.43 5.84
CA SER A 101 14.43 -2.64 6.65
C SER A 101 14.08 -3.90 5.87
N SER A 102 13.11 -3.84 4.99
CA SER A 102 12.56 -5.00 4.28
C SER A 102 13.26 -5.28 2.95
N LYS A 103 13.80 -4.25 2.30
CA LYS A 103 14.47 -4.29 0.99
C LYS A 103 13.62 -5.10 -0.02
N PRO A 104 12.45 -4.59 -0.43
CA PRO A 104 11.61 -5.30 -1.39
C PRO A 104 12.29 -5.38 -2.77
N ASP A 105 12.14 -6.51 -3.45
CA ASP A 105 12.62 -6.68 -4.83
C ASP A 105 11.74 -5.91 -5.83
N PHE A 106 10.43 -5.85 -5.54
CA PHE A 106 9.46 -5.12 -6.34
C PHE A 106 8.57 -4.24 -5.46
N PHE A 107 8.30 -3.03 -5.93
CA PHE A 107 7.38 -2.11 -5.29
C PHE A 107 6.33 -1.66 -6.30
N ILE A 108 5.08 -2.09 -6.11
CA ILE A 108 3.95 -1.81 -7.00
C ILE A 108 3.10 -0.72 -6.37
N ALA A 109 3.02 0.44 -7.03
CA ALA A 109 2.29 1.60 -6.55
C ALA A 109 1.17 1.98 -7.53
N HIS A 110 -0.07 2.07 -7.05
CA HIS A 110 -1.24 2.46 -7.85
C HIS A 110 -1.69 3.90 -7.60
N LEU A 111 -1.64 4.35 -6.34
CA LEU A 111 -2.07 5.70 -5.95
C LEU A 111 -0.96 6.38 -5.14
N ILE A 112 -0.95 7.71 -5.17
CA ILE A 112 0.11 8.52 -4.53
C ILE A 112 1.50 7.96 -4.89
N THR A 113 1.70 7.69 -6.17
CA THR A 113 2.92 7.05 -6.70
C THR A 113 4.16 7.91 -6.52
N SER A 114 3.98 9.22 -6.40
CA SER A 114 5.06 10.16 -6.12
C SER A 114 5.79 9.86 -4.80
N LEU A 115 5.10 9.35 -3.80
CA LEU A 115 5.68 9.05 -2.50
C LEU A 115 6.75 7.95 -2.58
N PRO A 116 6.45 6.72 -3.04
CA PRO A 116 7.49 5.70 -3.16
C PRO A 116 8.58 6.06 -4.15
N LEU A 117 8.28 6.76 -5.25
CA LEU A 117 9.29 7.22 -6.21
C LEU A 117 10.27 8.22 -5.58
N SER A 118 9.77 9.19 -4.80
CA SER A 118 10.62 10.13 -4.08
C SER A 118 11.54 9.42 -3.07
N ILE A 119 11.00 8.44 -2.35
CA ILE A 119 11.78 7.64 -1.40
C ILE A 119 12.85 6.83 -2.10
N MET A 120 12.52 6.16 -3.20
CA MET A 120 13.50 5.37 -3.96
C MET A 120 14.62 6.23 -4.52
N ASN A 121 14.33 7.46 -4.96
CA ASN A 121 15.34 8.41 -5.40
C ASN A 121 16.23 8.91 -4.25
N LEU A 122 15.67 9.06 -3.05
CA LEU A 122 16.44 9.46 -1.86
C LEU A 122 17.35 8.34 -1.34
N LEU A 123 17.02 7.09 -1.62
CA LEU A 123 17.75 5.91 -1.10
C LEU A 123 18.81 5.38 -2.08
N LYS A 124 18.91 5.94 -3.28
CA LYS A 124 19.99 5.65 -4.23
C LYS A 124 21.28 6.34 -3.83
#